data_5fec3192cb213e3d9427af60431341dd
#
_entry.id   5fec3192cb213e3d9427af60431341dd
#
_cell.length_a   1.000
_cell.length_b   1.000
_cell.length_c   1.000
_cell.angle_alpha   90.00
_cell.angle_beta   90.00
_cell.angle_gamma   90.00
#
_symmetry.space_group_name_H-M   'P 1'
#
loop_
_entity.id
_entity.type
_entity.pdbx_description
1 polymer ?
#
loop_
_entity_poly.entity_id
_entity_poly.type
_entity_poly.pdbx_seq_one_letter_code
_entity_poly.pdbx_strand_id
1 'polypeptide(L)'
;MAARQLNTSGAPAAEVHLVPALIEHDGPAAVESYFRPKETGAVVDALPVLACSLRGRSLAGVRLPLPDGYAGAVLECRQQDTAQEAGSSQGGGEGTLTSWHATATFSHLHYHNHDSAPLRGDGLRRCLEWAALSTKVHRAIDPAAVVAAAAAATAAAAAQQAG
;
A
#
# COMPACT_ATOMS: atom_id res chain seq x y z
N MET A 1 -9.27 -0.89 -26.02
CA MET A 1 -8.62 -0.86 -24.70
C MET A 1 -8.95 -2.15 -24.01
N ALA A 2 -7.96 -3.03 -23.73
CA ALA A 2 -8.19 -4.26 -22.99
C ALA A 2 -8.62 -3.93 -21.55
N ALA A 3 -9.76 -4.48 -21.13
CA ALA A 3 -10.22 -4.32 -19.75
C ALA A 3 -9.25 -5.07 -18.81
N ARG A 4 -8.59 -4.33 -17.90
CA ARG A 4 -7.77 -4.92 -16.84
C ARG A 4 -8.70 -5.26 -15.68
N GLN A 5 -8.85 -6.54 -15.39
CA GLN A 5 -9.67 -6.98 -14.27
C GLN A 5 -8.75 -7.31 -13.09
N LEU A 6 -9.01 -6.65 -11.95
CA LEU A 6 -8.33 -6.93 -10.69
C LEU A 6 -9.26 -7.73 -9.78
N ASN A 7 -8.84 -8.93 -9.40
CA ASN A 7 -9.56 -9.76 -8.45
C ASN A 7 -8.80 -9.82 -7.13
N THR A 8 -9.40 -9.29 -6.07
CA THR A 8 -8.82 -9.28 -4.70
C THR A 8 -9.57 -10.19 -3.74
N SER A 9 -10.62 -10.89 -4.21
CA SER A 9 -11.46 -11.71 -3.35
C SER A 9 -10.71 -12.96 -2.85
N GLY A 10 -10.74 -13.18 -1.52
CA GLY A 10 -10.22 -14.42 -0.91
C GLY A 10 -8.71 -14.48 -0.73
N ALA A 11 -7.96 -13.43 -1.04
CA ALA A 11 -6.52 -13.42 -0.81
C ALA A 11 -6.19 -13.37 0.71
N PRO A 12 -5.30 -14.25 1.21
CA PRO A 12 -4.92 -14.28 2.62
C PRO A 12 -4.14 -13.02 3.02
N ALA A 13 -4.13 -12.70 4.32
CA ALA A 13 -3.26 -11.68 4.85
C ALA A 13 -1.80 -12.17 4.87
N ALA A 14 -0.86 -11.28 4.53
CA ALA A 14 0.57 -11.58 4.58
C ALA A 14 1.36 -10.41 5.18
N GLU A 15 2.53 -10.73 5.73
CA GLU A 15 3.53 -9.74 6.09
C GLU A 15 4.40 -9.40 4.88
N VAL A 16 4.58 -8.11 4.62
CA VAL A 16 5.37 -7.62 3.50
C VAL A 16 6.58 -6.87 4.02
N HIS A 17 7.77 -7.30 3.59
CA HIS A 17 9.03 -6.67 3.94
C HIS A 17 9.67 -6.04 2.69
N LEU A 18 9.94 -4.75 2.75
CA LEU A 18 10.72 -4.05 1.75
C LEU A 18 12.15 -3.90 2.27
N VAL A 19 13.09 -4.54 1.59
CA VAL A 19 14.50 -4.55 1.96
C VAL A 19 15.36 -3.82 0.93
N PRO A 20 16.46 -3.15 1.33
CA PRO A 20 17.34 -2.42 0.42
C PRO A 20 18.32 -3.37 -0.29
N ALA A 21 17.79 -4.39 -0.96
CA ALA A 21 18.59 -5.40 -1.67
C ALA A 21 17.81 -5.94 -2.87
N LEU A 22 18.52 -6.23 -3.94
CA LEU A 22 17.98 -7.02 -5.05
C LEU A 22 17.99 -8.49 -4.65
N ILE A 23 16.82 -9.14 -4.73
CA ILE A 23 16.66 -10.57 -4.47
C ILE A 23 16.38 -11.25 -5.80
N GLU A 24 17.35 -12.04 -6.28
CA GLU A 24 17.23 -12.83 -7.52
C GLU A 24 16.59 -14.19 -7.23
N HIS A 25 15.42 -14.17 -6.60
CA HIS A 25 14.64 -15.37 -6.30
C HIS A 25 13.16 -15.01 -6.34
N ASP A 26 12.41 -15.75 -7.12
CA ASP A 26 10.95 -15.64 -7.21
C ASP A 26 10.37 -17.02 -6.88
N GLY A 27 9.73 -17.13 -5.71
CA GLY A 27 9.14 -18.37 -5.24
C GLY A 27 9.17 -18.54 -3.73
N PRO A 28 8.68 -19.68 -3.23
CA PRO A 28 8.61 -19.98 -1.80
C PRO A 28 9.99 -19.96 -1.15
N ALA A 29 10.09 -19.31 0.01
CA ALA A 29 11.30 -19.29 0.83
C ALA A 29 10.95 -19.35 2.32
N ALA A 30 11.80 -19.92 3.14
CA ALA A 30 11.62 -20.01 4.59
C ALA A 30 11.99 -18.67 5.26
N VAL A 31 11.32 -17.58 4.87
CA VAL A 31 11.62 -16.22 5.34
C VAL A 31 11.57 -16.13 6.85
N GLU A 32 10.52 -16.65 7.48
CA GLU A 32 10.32 -16.62 8.94
C GLU A 32 11.46 -17.32 9.73
N SER A 33 12.16 -18.26 9.11
CA SER A 33 13.26 -18.96 9.74
C SER A 33 14.54 -18.14 9.78
N TYR A 34 14.79 -17.33 8.77
CA TYR A 34 16.07 -16.65 8.57
C TYR A 34 15.99 -15.13 8.72
N PHE A 35 14.85 -14.53 8.47
CA PHE A 35 14.63 -13.09 8.56
C PHE A 35 13.68 -12.77 9.71
N ARG A 36 14.24 -12.41 10.86
CA ARG A 36 13.50 -12.20 12.11
C ARG A 36 13.76 -10.80 12.66
N PRO A 37 13.02 -9.78 12.21
CA PRO A 37 13.11 -8.45 12.78
C PRO A 37 12.72 -8.45 14.26
N LYS A 38 13.53 -7.80 15.11
CA LYS A 38 13.27 -7.65 16.54
C LYS A 38 13.22 -6.19 16.90
N GLU A 39 12.33 -5.83 17.83
CA GLU A 39 12.29 -4.48 18.39
C GLU A 39 13.57 -4.17 19.16
N THR A 40 14.14 -2.99 18.90
CA THR A 40 15.36 -2.52 19.56
C THR A 40 15.09 -1.73 20.83
N GLY A 41 13.84 -1.36 21.10
CA GLY A 41 13.46 -0.39 22.13
C GLY A 41 13.67 1.08 21.70
N ALA A 42 14.36 1.33 20.60
CA ALA A 42 14.47 2.69 20.05
C ALA A 42 13.20 3.08 19.30
N VAL A 43 12.92 4.38 19.28
CA VAL A 43 11.77 4.97 18.58
C VAL A 43 12.27 6.09 17.68
N VAL A 44 11.86 6.11 16.41
CA VAL A 44 12.17 7.16 15.44
C VAL A 44 10.87 7.64 14.81
N ASP A 45 10.62 8.94 14.88
CA ASP A 45 9.37 9.57 14.37
C ASP A 45 8.10 8.86 14.87
N ALA A 46 8.06 8.55 16.17
CA ALA A 46 6.98 7.82 16.85
C ALA A 46 6.76 6.37 16.40
N LEU A 47 7.68 5.77 15.64
CA LEU A 47 7.64 4.38 15.22
C LEU A 47 8.71 3.56 15.92
N PRO A 48 8.39 2.37 16.47
CA PRO A 48 9.38 1.45 17.00
C PRO A 48 10.36 1.00 15.92
N VAL A 49 11.64 0.99 16.26
CA VAL A 49 12.71 0.56 15.36
C VAL A 49 12.92 -0.94 15.50
N LEU A 50 12.91 -1.63 14.36
CA LEU A 50 13.21 -3.04 14.22
C LEU A 50 14.65 -3.22 13.75
N ALA A 51 15.35 -4.20 14.29
CA ALA A 51 16.67 -4.61 13.80
C ALA A 51 16.64 -6.05 13.33
N CYS A 52 17.29 -6.33 12.22
CA CYS A 52 17.50 -7.66 11.70
C CYS A 52 18.81 -7.73 10.91
N SER A 53 19.13 -8.91 10.41
CA SER A 53 20.29 -9.13 9.56
C SER A 53 19.87 -9.90 8.32
N LEU A 54 20.33 -9.48 7.16
CA LEU A 54 20.17 -10.18 5.91
C LEU A 54 21.55 -10.46 5.29
N ARG A 55 21.91 -11.73 5.18
CA ARG A 55 23.23 -12.16 4.65
C ARG A 55 24.42 -11.42 5.28
N GLY A 56 24.40 -11.28 6.60
CA GLY A 56 25.46 -10.62 7.36
C GLY A 56 25.46 -9.10 7.33
N ARG A 57 24.48 -8.47 6.68
CA ARG A 57 24.30 -7.01 6.68
C ARG A 57 23.24 -6.62 7.69
N SER A 58 23.52 -5.60 8.47
CA SER A 58 22.57 -5.04 9.45
C SER A 58 21.51 -4.22 8.72
N LEU A 59 20.26 -4.46 9.09
CA LEU A 59 19.12 -3.70 8.60
C LEU A 59 18.37 -3.12 9.79
N ALA A 60 18.01 -1.86 9.68
CA ALA A 60 17.10 -1.19 10.60
C ALA A 60 15.78 -0.88 9.87
N GLY A 61 14.66 -1.18 10.50
CA GLY A 61 13.37 -1.05 9.86
C GLY A 61 12.31 -0.45 10.77
N VAL A 62 11.19 -0.06 10.18
CA VAL A 62 9.98 0.37 10.88
C VAL A 62 8.77 -0.27 10.24
N ARG A 63 7.71 -0.43 11.03
CA ARG A 63 6.40 -0.89 10.54
C ARG A 63 5.58 0.33 10.13
N LEU A 64 5.24 0.41 8.84
CA LEU A 64 4.47 1.51 8.26
C LEU A 64 3.02 1.05 8.03
N PRO A 65 2.03 1.63 8.70
CA PRO A 65 0.64 1.39 8.35
C PRO A 65 0.31 2.04 7.01
N LEU A 66 -0.59 1.44 6.25
CA LEU A 66 -1.16 2.09 5.07
C LEU A 66 -2.14 3.18 5.52
N PRO A 67 -2.26 4.26 4.76
CA PRO A 67 -3.22 5.33 5.05
C PRO A 67 -4.67 4.82 4.98
N ASP A 68 -5.55 5.49 5.74
CA ASP A 68 -6.99 5.18 5.72
C ASP A 68 -7.56 5.24 4.30
N GLY A 69 -8.36 4.23 3.96
CA GLY A 69 -8.93 4.08 2.62
C GLY A 69 -8.01 3.38 1.61
N TYR A 70 -6.80 2.98 2.03
CA TYR A 70 -5.89 2.19 1.21
C TYR A 70 -5.75 0.77 1.75
N ALA A 71 -5.65 -0.18 0.85
CA ALA A 71 -5.33 -1.58 1.14
C ALA A 71 -4.17 -2.00 0.24
N GLY A 72 -3.27 -2.79 0.78
CA GLY A 72 -2.17 -3.37 0.03
C GLY A 72 -2.53 -4.73 -0.55
N ALA A 73 -2.05 -5.03 -1.74
CA ALA A 73 -2.19 -6.34 -2.35
C ALA A 73 -0.90 -6.74 -3.07
N VAL A 74 -0.53 -8.01 -2.95
CA VAL A 74 0.51 -8.63 -3.77
C VAL A 74 -0.20 -9.21 -4.98
N LEU A 75 0.21 -8.80 -6.17
CA LEU A 75 -0.47 -9.15 -7.41
C LEU A 75 0.40 -10.08 -8.26
N GLU A 76 -0.21 -11.14 -8.76
CA GLU A 76 0.34 -12.00 -9.79
C GLU A 76 -0.30 -11.66 -11.13
N CYS A 77 0.54 -11.47 -12.15
CA CYS A 77 0.09 -11.24 -13.51
C CYS A 77 -0.07 -12.59 -14.22
N ARG A 78 -1.26 -12.88 -14.71
CA ARG A 78 -1.53 -14.05 -15.54
C ARG A 78 -1.89 -13.60 -16.93
N GLN A 79 -1.11 -14.08 -17.91
CA GLN A 79 -1.39 -13.90 -19.31
C GLN A 79 -2.24 -15.09 -19.76
N GLN A 80 -3.43 -14.84 -20.29
CA GLN A 80 -4.24 -15.85 -20.95
C GLN A 80 -4.13 -15.64 -22.46
N ASP A 81 -3.54 -16.60 -23.13
CA ASP A 81 -3.58 -16.66 -24.58
C ASP A 81 -5.00 -17.04 -25.00
N THR A 82 -5.72 -16.15 -25.63
CA THR A 82 -7.09 -16.38 -26.13
C THR A 82 -7.14 -17.28 -27.37
N ALA A 83 -6.14 -18.11 -27.59
CA ALA A 83 -6.00 -18.93 -28.79
C ALA A 83 -6.86 -20.24 -28.80
N GLN A 84 -7.77 -20.48 -27.85
CA GLN A 84 -8.44 -21.79 -27.78
C GLN A 84 -9.97 -21.81 -27.69
N GLU A 85 -10.71 -20.78 -28.07
CA GLU A 85 -12.15 -20.96 -28.33
C GLU A 85 -12.65 -20.08 -29.50
N ALA A 86 -12.22 -20.37 -30.72
CA ALA A 86 -12.93 -19.90 -31.91
C ALA A 86 -12.68 -20.82 -33.10
N GLY A 87 -13.41 -21.90 -33.16
CA GLY A 87 -13.75 -22.47 -34.46
C GLY A 87 -14.65 -21.51 -35.21
N SER A 88 -14.13 -20.94 -36.28
CA SER A 88 -14.71 -20.21 -37.42
C SER A 88 -14.32 -18.75 -37.57
N SER A 89 -13.55 -18.56 -38.67
CA SER A 89 -13.53 -17.43 -39.61
C SER A 89 -13.15 -16.01 -39.17
N GLN A 90 -11.97 -15.62 -39.64
CA GLN A 90 -11.58 -14.30 -40.15
C GLN A 90 -11.63 -13.09 -39.24
N GLY A 91 -10.46 -12.61 -38.93
CA GLY A 91 -10.27 -11.25 -38.41
C GLY A 91 -9.22 -11.19 -37.30
N GLY A 92 -7.93 -11.15 -37.67
CA GLY A 92 -6.79 -11.14 -36.75
C GLY A 92 -6.84 -10.02 -35.72
N GLY A 93 -6.61 -10.39 -34.52
CA GLY A 93 -6.29 -9.55 -33.39
C GLY A 93 -5.88 -10.46 -32.26
N GLU A 94 -4.59 -10.80 -32.18
CA GLU A 94 -4.00 -11.43 -30.99
C GLU A 94 -4.17 -10.49 -29.81
N GLY A 95 -5.25 -10.64 -29.10
CA GLY A 95 -5.51 -9.92 -27.86
C GLY A 95 -5.09 -10.77 -26.67
N THR A 96 -3.86 -10.63 -26.19
CA THR A 96 -3.45 -11.20 -24.91
C THR A 96 -4.25 -10.52 -23.80
N LEU A 97 -5.14 -11.25 -23.14
CA LEU A 97 -5.83 -10.75 -21.95
C LEU A 97 -4.90 -10.88 -20.75
N THR A 98 -4.55 -9.75 -20.19
CA THR A 98 -3.75 -9.69 -18.96
C THR A 98 -4.69 -9.55 -17.76
N SER A 99 -4.75 -10.56 -16.90
CA SER A 99 -5.50 -10.53 -15.64
C SER A 99 -4.54 -10.44 -14.45
N TRP A 100 -4.94 -9.66 -13.45
CA TRP A 100 -4.20 -9.50 -12.20
C TRP A 100 -4.97 -10.14 -11.06
N HIS A 101 -4.34 -11.05 -10.34
CA HIS A 101 -4.91 -11.73 -9.20
C HIS A 101 -4.14 -11.37 -7.93
N ALA A 102 -4.85 -11.01 -6.87
CA ALA A 102 -4.21 -10.82 -5.59
C ALA A 102 -3.89 -12.17 -4.97
N THR A 103 -2.63 -12.41 -4.69
CA THR A 103 -2.14 -13.61 -4.00
C THR A 103 -2.09 -13.40 -2.49
N ALA A 104 -1.96 -12.15 -2.04
CA ALA A 104 -2.00 -11.78 -0.63
C ALA A 104 -2.48 -10.33 -0.47
N THR A 105 -2.94 -10.01 0.75
CA THR A 105 -3.31 -8.64 1.16
C THR A 105 -2.55 -8.22 2.40
N PHE A 106 -2.36 -6.91 2.59
CA PHE A 106 -1.68 -6.38 3.77
C PHE A 106 -2.23 -4.99 4.14
N SER A 107 -2.18 -4.64 5.43
CA SER A 107 -2.56 -3.33 5.97
C SER A 107 -1.37 -2.48 6.42
N HIS A 108 -0.21 -3.07 6.46
CA HIS A 108 1.05 -2.43 6.82
C HIS A 108 2.20 -3.11 6.08
N LEU A 109 3.32 -2.41 5.96
CA LEU A 109 4.55 -2.99 5.42
C LEU A 109 5.72 -2.69 6.35
N HIS A 110 6.68 -3.60 6.38
CA HIS A 110 7.95 -3.43 7.08
C HIS A 110 8.96 -2.82 6.12
N TYR A 111 9.35 -1.58 6.37
CA TYR A 111 10.31 -0.86 5.55
C TYR A 111 11.68 -0.85 6.23
N HIS A 112 12.68 -1.38 5.56
CA HIS A 112 14.03 -1.53 6.07
C HIS A 112 15.04 -0.72 5.27
N ASN A 113 15.97 -0.06 5.98
CA ASN A 113 17.14 0.59 5.41
C ASN A 113 18.41 -0.16 5.85
N HIS A 114 19.51 0.09 5.15
CA HIS A 114 20.82 -0.42 5.48
C HIS A 114 21.45 0.46 6.57
N ASP A 115 21.86 -0.15 7.67
CA ASP A 115 22.60 0.47 8.81
C ASP A 115 21.89 1.61 9.56
N SER A 116 20.83 2.20 9.03
CA SER A 116 20.11 3.32 9.64
C SER A 116 18.60 3.11 9.65
N ALA A 117 17.94 3.59 10.70
CA ALA A 117 16.48 3.51 10.75
C ALA A 117 15.85 4.40 9.67
N PRO A 118 14.73 3.96 9.04
CA PRO A 118 13.99 4.77 8.09
C PRO A 118 13.47 6.06 8.72
N LEU A 119 13.76 7.19 8.08
CA LEU A 119 13.35 8.51 8.52
C LEU A 119 12.10 9.00 7.79
N ARG A 120 11.40 9.97 8.37
CA ARG A 120 10.22 10.60 7.76
C ARG A 120 10.50 11.19 6.37
N GLY A 121 11.75 11.62 6.13
CA GLY A 121 12.20 12.15 4.84
C GLY A 121 12.34 11.12 3.72
N ASP A 122 12.30 9.83 4.03
CA ASP A 122 12.49 8.76 3.04
C ASP A 122 11.34 8.72 2.03
N GLY A 123 11.66 8.37 0.78
CA GLY A 123 10.74 8.45 -0.34
C GLY A 123 9.44 7.69 -0.14
N LEU A 124 9.50 6.48 0.41
CA LEU A 124 8.31 5.66 0.67
C LEU A 124 7.40 6.30 1.75
N ARG A 125 7.98 6.77 2.86
CA ARG A 125 7.21 7.41 3.94
C ARG A 125 6.52 8.67 3.43
N ARG A 126 7.22 9.51 2.68
CA ARG A 126 6.65 10.69 2.01
C ARG A 126 5.53 10.31 1.04
N CYS A 127 5.68 9.21 0.28
CA CYS A 127 4.64 8.73 -0.63
C CYS A 127 3.36 8.34 0.14
N LEU A 128 3.46 7.65 1.27
CA LEU A 128 2.31 7.29 2.10
C LEU A 128 1.66 8.53 2.75
N GLU A 129 2.44 9.51 3.19
CA GLU A 129 1.91 10.80 3.67
C GLU A 129 1.16 11.56 2.58
N TRP A 130 1.68 11.56 1.35
CA TRP A 130 1.01 12.13 0.19
C TRP A 130 -0.30 11.40 -0.16
N ALA A 131 -0.32 10.08 -0.09
CA ALA A 131 -1.54 9.30 -0.30
C ALA A 131 -2.63 9.69 0.71
N ALA A 132 -2.27 9.82 2.00
CA ALA A 132 -3.19 10.26 3.04
C ALA A 132 -3.72 11.68 2.80
N LEU A 133 -2.85 12.60 2.37
CA LEU A 133 -3.23 13.98 2.05
C LEU A 133 -4.10 14.05 0.79
N SER A 134 -3.75 13.30 -0.25
CA SER A 134 -4.48 13.25 -1.52
C SER A 134 -5.95 12.91 -1.32
N THR A 135 -6.25 11.96 -0.45
CA THR A 135 -7.64 11.59 -0.12
C THR A 135 -8.43 12.78 0.45
N LYS A 136 -7.79 13.63 1.25
CA LYS A 136 -8.43 14.83 1.82
C LYS A 136 -8.61 15.94 0.79
N VAL A 137 -7.61 16.15 -0.07
CA VAL A 137 -7.61 17.23 -1.09
C VAL A 137 -8.59 16.92 -2.22
N HIS A 138 -8.69 15.65 -2.63
CA HIS A 138 -9.55 15.23 -3.75
C HIS A 138 -10.93 14.70 -3.32
N ARG A 139 -11.25 14.79 -2.04
CA ARG A 139 -12.59 14.43 -1.54
C ARG A 139 -13.63 15.32 -2.18
N ALA A 140 -14.68 14.71 -2.75
CA ALA A 140 -15.82 15.45 -3.25
C ALA A 140 -16.43 16.31 -2.12
N ILE A 141 -16.59 17.60 -2.38
CA ILE A 141 -17.24 18.51 -1.44
C ILE A 141 -18.74 18.40 -1.68
N ASP A 142 -19.48 18.00 -0.66
CA ASP A 142 -20.94 18.04 -0.68
C ASP A 142 -21.40 19.50 -0.43
N PRO A 143 -22.03 20.15 -1.42
CA PRO A 143 -22.49 21.53 -1.27
C PRO A 143 -23.47 21.72 -0.11
N ALA A 144 -24.31 20.72 0.19
CA ALA A 144 -25.25 20.78 1.29
C ALA A 144 -24.55 20.78 2.65
N ALA A 145 -23.48 19.97 2.80
CA ALA A 145 -22.67 19.96 4.00
C ALA A 145 -21.92 21.28 4.24
N VAL A 146 -21.47 21.95 3.17
CA VAL A 146 -20.82 23.26 3.27
C VAL A 146 -21.81 24.33 3.75
N VAL A 147 -23.01 24.36 3.20
CA VAL A 147 -24.06 25.31 3.63
C VAL A 147 -24.46 25.08 5.08
N ALA A 148 -24.63 23.80 5.49
CA ALA A 148 -24.95 23.46 6.87
C ALA A 148 -23.84 23.87 7.85
N ALA A 149 -22.58 23.63 7.50
CA ALA A 149 -21.45 24.04 8.32
C ALA A 149 -21.32 25.57 8.44
N ALA A 150 -21.56 26.32 7.36
CA ALA A 150 -21.59 27.79 7.38
C ALA A 150 -22.71 28.34 8.26
N ALA A 151 -23.91 27.74 8.22
CA ALA A 151 -25.03 28.12 9.08
C ALA A 151 -24.71 27.84 10.56
N ALA A 152 -24.12 26.69 10.87
CA ALA A 152 -23.69 26.34 12.24
C ALA A 152 -22.61 27.30 12.78
N ALA A 153 -21.65 27.68 11.95
CA ALA A 153 -20.59 28.63 12.34
C ALA A 153 -21.16 30.04 12.63
N THR A 154 -22.12 30.50 11.81
CA THR A 154 -22.80 31.79 12.04
C THR A 154 -23.64 31.79 13.32
N ALA A 155 -24.35 30.69 13.62
CA ALA A 155 -25.09 30.54 14.86
C ALA A 155 -24.18 30.52 16.09
N ALA A 156 -23.06 29.82 16.02
CA ALA A 156 -22.05 29.79 17.10
C ALA A 156 -21.43 31.16 17.36
N ALA A 157 -21.12 31.93 16.32
CA ALA A 157 -20.59 33.30 16.43
C ALA A 157 -21.60 34.25 17.06
N ALA A 158 -22.88 34.13 16.71
CA ALA A 158 -23.97 34.94 17.31
C ALA A 158 -24.17 34.63 18.81
N ALA A 159 -24.04 33.37 19.21
CA ALA A 159 -24.14 32.97 20.61
C ALA A 159 -22.99 33.50 21.48
N GLN A 160 -21.77 33.65 20.90
CA GLN A 160 -20.62 34.22 21.60
C GLN A 160 -20.68 35.74 21.77
N GLN A 161 -21.48 36.46 20.96
CA GLN A 161 -21.66 37.91 21.08
C GLN A 161 -22.78 38.31 22.03
N ALA A 162 -23.64 37.36 22.46
CA ALA A 162 -24.78 37.58 23.34
C ALA A 162 -24.52 37.27 24.82
N GLY A 163 -23.34 36.83 25.21
CA GLY A 163 -22.89 36.55 26.58
C GLY A 163 -21.77 37.48 27.03
#